data_f2c4f7394cd4a50c48ca46942c3c657b
#
_entry.id   f2c4f7394cd4a50c48ca46942c3c657b
#
_cell.length_a   1.000
_cell.length_b   1.000
_cell.length_c   1.000
_cell.angle_alpha   90.00
_cell.angle_beta   90.00
_cell.angle_gamma   90.00
#
_symmetry.space_group_name_H-M   'P 1'
#
loop_
_entity.id
_entity.type
_entity.pdbx_description
1 polymer ?
#
loop_
_entity_poly.entity_id
_entity_poly.type
_entity_poly.pdbx_seq_one_letter_code
_entity_poly.pdbx_strand_id
1 'polypeptide(L)'
;MQLKLEHFNIKIGQHKVLLNIVDAKELGVNPGDRVRIRGHQSLSAIVDTTDDMVPPGTLGVFTEVYERFEDWDKPVEVVPSFRSKSAAVIKKMLDKKPVVQDEIKMLVSDIVDENLSDVELSAFITASYIHGMTDDEVEWLTRAMIDTGDTIEFDTHPIMDKHSIGGVPGNKISLLIVPIVAANGLLIPKTSSRAITGAGGTADLMEVLSPVEFSSQEVKEITEKVGGALVWGGATNIAPADDKLIKIEYPLSIDPYYQMLASIMAKKGAIGADNVVMDIPVGPGTKVPTVQEGQKLARDLINLGHRLGMNVECAITYGSSPIGRRVGPSLEVKEAMKVLESMEGPNSLIEKSAALAGILLEMGGAAPRDQGKELALETLRSGKALEKMKQIIEAQGGDPNIKSDDIQIGQYTADIFASTDGYVMEFDNKWIIEIARLAGAPNDKGAGVAIHKKRGEQVKKGDPILTIYAEKEIKLDNALATAQRTNPIIVEGMLLRRIPGTYGFQ
;
A
#
# COMPACT_ATOMS: atom_id res chain seq x y z
N MET A 1 32.08 -28.12 -4.77
CA MET A 1 31.65 -29.21 -5.67
C MET A 1 31.22 -28.62 -6.99
N GLN A 2 31.56 -29.21 -8.13
CA GLN A 2 31.10 -28.76 -9.46
C GLN A 2 29.82 -29.51 -9.82
N LEU A 3 28.71 -28.80 -10.07
CA LEU A 3 27.41 -29.37 -10.38
C LEU A 3 26.88 -28.82 -11.70
N LYS A 4 26.21 -29.68 -12.47
CA LYS A 4 25.43 -29.22 -13.66
C LYS A 4 24.13 -28.61 -13.19
N LEU A 5 23.61 -27.67 -13.95
CA LEU A 5 22.34 -27.01 -13.65
C LEU A 5 21.17 -27.73 -14.31
N GLU A 6 20.08 -27.91 -13.59
CA GLU A 6 18.80 -28.39 -14.11
C GLU A 6 17.70 -27.40 -13.69
N HIS A 7 17.01 -26.83 -14.67
CA HIS A 7 15.99 -25.81 -14.42
C HIS A 7 14.61 -26.42 -14.19
N PHE A 8 14.03 -26.11 -13.04
CA PHE A 8 12.62 -26.33 -12.74
C PHE A 8 11.85 -25.03 -12.96
N ASN A 9 11.02 -24.96 -14.01
CA ASN A 9 10.20 -23.78 -14.31
C ASN A 9 9.05 -23.62 -13.30
N ILE A 10 9.43 -23.38 -12.03
CA ILE A 10 8.53 -23.17 -10.90
C ILE A 10 8.99 -21.91 -10.19
N LYS A 11 8.07 -20.96 -9.97
CA LYS A 11 8.30 -19.78 -9.14
C LYS A 11 7.95 -20.11 -7.68
N ILE A 12 8.95 -20.03 -6.80
CA ILE A 12 8.80 -20.31 -5.37
C ILE A 12 8.99 -19.07 -4.49
N GLY A 13 9.38 -17.95 -5.09
CA GLY A 13 9.54 -16.64 -4.42
C GLY A 13 10.78 -16.51 -3.54
N GLN A 14 11.75 -17.44 -3.65
CA GLN A 14 12.98 -17.48 -2.86
C GLN A 14 14.14 -18.06 -3.67
N HIS A 15 15.39 -17.67 -3.33
CA HIS A 15 16.57 -18.35 -3.84
C HIS A 15 16.74 -19.71 -3.16
N LYS A 16 16.18 -20.74 -3.77
CA LYS A 16 16.22 -22.11 -3.29
C LYS A 16 16.75 -23.03 -4.36
N VAL A 17 17.45 -24.07 -3.93
CA VAL A 17 18.03 -25.09 -4.81
C VAL A 17 17.77 -26.47 -4.27
N LEU A 18 17.78 -27.44 -5.17
CA LEU A 18 17.55 -28.85 -4.87
C LEU A 18 18.83 -29.64 -5.11
N LEU A 19 19.31 -30.32 -4.07
CA LEU A 19 20.46 -31.19 -4.13
C LEU A 19 20.03 -32.66 -3.99
N ASN A 20 20.70 -33.54 -4.74
CA ASN A 20 20.58 -34.94 -4.42
C ASN A 20 21.15 -35.20 -3.01
N ILE A 21 20.55 -36.10 -2.24
CA ILE A 21 20.98 -36.45 -0.89
C ILE A 21 22.46 -36.89 -0.84
N VAL A 22 22.97 -37.51 -1.91
CA VAL A 22 24.38 -37.92 -1.99
C VAL A 22 25.30 -36.70 -2.02
N ASP A 23 24.95 -35.71 -2.88
CA ASP A 23 25.74 -34.48 -3.04
C ASP A 23 25.63 -33.59 -1.78
N ALA A 24 24.44 -33.53 -1.17
CA ALA A 24 24.22 -32.78 0.08
C ALA A 24 25.08 -33.34 1.22
N LYS A 25 25.18 -34.66 1.36
CA LYS A 25 26.05 -35.31 2.34
C LYS A 25 27.52 -35.03 2.06
N GLU A 26 27.95 -35.06 0.80
CA GLU A 26 29.33 -34.77 0.42
C GLU A 26 29.70 -33.33 0.70
N LEU A 27 28.77 -32.38 0.46
CA LEU A 27 28.92 -30.97 0.80
C LEU A 27 28.80 -30.69 2.31
N GLY A 28 28.26 -31.60 3.10
CA GLY A 28 28.03 -31.44 4.52
C GLY A 28 26.88 -30.46 4.83
N VAL A 29 25.85 -30.38 3.97
CA VAL A 29 24.67 -29.50 4.12
C VAL A 29 23.41 -30.32 4.31
N ASN A 30 22.45 -29.75 5.06
CA ASN A 30 21.13 -30.31 5.32
C ASN A 30 20.04 -29.41 4.74
N PRO A 31 18.79 -29.87 4.58
CA PRO A 31 17.66 -29.05 4.23
C PRO A 31 17.56 -27.83 5.18
N GLY A 32 17.42 -26.64 4.59
CA GLY A 32 17.42 -25.37 5.29
C GLY A 32 18.79 -24.71 5.47
N ASP A 33 19.89 -25.43 5.23
CA ASP A 33 21.22 -24.86 5.17
C ASP A 33 21.41 -24.03 3.90
N ARG A 34 22.49 -23.27 3.84
CA ARG A 34 22.81 -22.41 2.70
C ARG A 34 24.00 -22.90 1.94
N VAL A 35 23.93 -22.75 0.62
CA VAL A 35 25.05 -22.91 -0.29
C VAL A 35 25.30 -21.60 -1.04
N ARG A 36 26.55 -21.40 -1.40
CA ARG A 36 26.95 -20.35 -2.34
C ARG A 36 27.23 -20.98 -3.69
N ILE A 37 26.50 -20.54 -4.69
CA ILE A 37 26.67 -20.94 -6.08
C ILE A 37 27.58 -19.89 -6.72
N ARG A 38 28.69 -20.33 -7.28
CA ARG A 38 29.68 -19.51 -7.97
C ARG A 38 29.69 -19.82 -9.45
N GLY A 39 29.32 -18.85 -10.26
CA GLY A 39 29.42 -18.80 -11.71
C GLY A 39 30.06 -17.48 -12.13
N HIS A 40 29.55 -16.83 -13.15
CA HIS A 40 29.90 -15.43 -13.46
C HIS A 40 29.49 -14.49 -12.33
N GLN A 41 28.39 -14.79 -11.68
CA GLN A 41 27.94 -14.13 -10.46
C GLN A 41 27.96 -15.14 -9.29
N SER A 42 27.97 -14.62 -8.08
CA SER A 42 27.89 -15.44 -6.87
C SER A 42 26.52 -15.24 -6.22
N LEU A 43 25.78 -16.32 -6.00
CA LEU A 43 24.45 -16.30 -5.40
C LEU A 43 24.41 -17.20 -4.18
N SER A 44 23.73 -16.76 -3.11
CA SER A 44 23.42 -17.61 -1.96
C SER A 44 22.02 -18.19 -2.14
N ALA A 45 21.85 -19.49 -1.88
CA ALA A 45 20.57 -20.16 -1.96
C ALA A 45 20.36 -21.13 -0.78
N ILE A 46 19.09 -21.32 -0.41
CA ILE A 46 18.69 -22.30 0.61
C ILE A 46 18.62 -23.68 -0.04
N VAL A 47 19.12 -24.69 0.65
CA VAL A 47 19.13 -26.07 0.17
C VAL A 47 17.85 -26.79 0.58
N ASP A 48 17.23 -27.47 -0.36
CA ASP A 48 16.38 -28.63 -0.12
C ASP A 48 17.02 -29.86 -0.73
N THR A 49 16.65 -31.06 -0.27
CA THR A 49 17.21 -32.30 -0.74
C THR A 49 16.16 -33.23 -1.35
N THR A 50 16.60 -34.06 -2.31
CA THR A 50 15.75 -35.02 -2.98
C THR A 50 16.52 -36.33 -3.20
N ASP A 51 15.79 -37.43 -3.26
CA ASP A 51 16.35 -38.75 -3.61
C ASP A 51 16.36 -38.98 -5.13
N ASP A 52 15.38 -38.43 -5.85
CA ASP A 52 15.05 -38.82 -7.22
C ASP A 52 14.81 -37.68 -8.21
N MET A 53 14.48 -36.45 -7.74
CA MET A 53 14.15 -35.33 -8.64
C MET A 53 15.36 -34.82 -9.42
N VAL A 54 16.54 -34.85 -8.83
CA VAL A 54 17.79 -34.51 -9.50
C VAL A 54 18.81 -35.63 -9.28
N PRO A 55 19.56 -36.06 -10.34
CA PRO A 55 20.62 -37.06 -10.20
C PRO A 55 21.82 -36.49 -9.44
N PRO A 56 22.66 -37.34 -8.80
CA PRO A 56 23.94 -36.91 -8.26
C PRO A 56 24.79 -36.16 -9.30
N GLY A 57 25.46 -35.09 -8.86
CA GLY A 57 26.25 -34.20 -9.75
C GLY A 57 25.43 -33.13 -10.42
N THR A 58 24.15 -32.95 -10.02
CA THR A 58 23.24 -31.95 -10.60
C THR A 58 22.65 -31.09 -9.50
N LEU A 59 22.58 -29.78 -9.75
CA LEU A 59 21.90 -28.79 -8.93
C LEU A 59 20.57 -28.42 -9.59
N GLY A 60 19.46 -28.78 -8.96
CA GLY A 60 18.15 -28.31 -9.35
C GLY A 60 17.97 -26.84 -8.96
N VAL A 61 17.60 -25.99 -9.93
CA VAL A 61 17.39 -24.56 -9.70
C VAL A 61 15.99 -24.16 -10.10
N PHE A 62 15.35 -23.34 -9.26
CA PHE A 62 14.04 -22.75 -9.53
C PHE A 62 14.18 -21.44 -10.30
N THR A 63 13.07 -20.90 -10.80
CA THR A 63 13.06 -19.75 -11.72
C THR A 63 13.84 -18.56 -11.16
N GLU A 64 13.71 -18.24 -9.87
CA GLU A 64 14.39 -17.10 -9.23
C GLU A 64 15.92 -17.24 -9.24
N VAL A 65 16.43 -18.44 -9.08
CA VAL A 65 17.87 -18.74 -9.20
C VAL A 65 18.27 -18.80 -10.65
N TYR A 66 17.41 -19.37 -11.51
CA TYR A 66 17.65 -19.48 -12.95
C TYR A 66 17.85 -18.12 -13.61
N GLU A 67 17.00 -17.14 -13.32
CA GLU A 67 17.05 -15.79 -13.91
C GLU A 67 18.32 -14.98 -13.52
N ARG A 68 19.10 -15.45 -12.55
CA ARG A 68 20.34 -14.80 -12.08
C ARG A 68 21.61 -15.28 -12.79
N PHE A 69 21.54 -16.33 -13.62
CA PHE A 69 22.68 -16.89 -14.33
C PHE A 69 22.48 -16.81 -15.85
N GLU A 70 23.50 -16.37 -16.57
CA GLU A 70 23.44 -16.20 -18.04
C GLU A 70 23.94 -17.45 -18.79
N ASP A 71 24.78 -18.28 -18.17
CA ASP A 71 25.55 -19.36 -18.82
C ASP A 71 25.16 -20.73 -18.21
N TRP A 72 24.08 -21.32 -18.71
CA TRP A 72 23.44 -22.53 -18.17
C TRP A 72 24.10 -23.85 -18.56
N ASP A 73 24.95 -23.83 -19.62
CA ASP A 73 25.61 -25.03 -20.13
C ASP A 73 26.90 -25.39 -19.37
N LYS A 74 27.36 -24.53 -18.48
CA LYS A 74 28.57 -24.75 -17.68
C LYS A 74 28.25 -25.18 -16.25
N PRO A 75 29.04 -26.15 -15.72
CA PRO A 75 28.93 -26.48 -14.31
C PRO A 75 29.23 -25.28 -13.42
N VAL A 76 28.50 -25.17 -12.33
CA VAL A 76 28.72 -24.14 -11.31
C VAL A 76 29.43 -24.75 -10.10
N GLU A 77 30.27 -23.95 -9.43
CA GLU A 77 30.85 -24.34 -8.16
C GLU A 77 29.84 -24.11 -7.03
N VAL A 78 29.49 -25.16 -6.30
CA VAL A 78 28.62 -25.09 -5.12
C VAL A 78 29.46 -25.37 -3.88
N VAL A 79 29.44 -24.44 -2.93
CA VAL A 79 30.13 -24.56 -1.66
C VAL A 79 29.18 -24.28 -0.48
N PRO A 80 29.34 -24.92 0.67
CA PRO A 80 28.60 -24.55 1.87
C PRO A 80 28.79 -23.09 2.19
N SER A 81 27.69 -22.39 2.54
CA SER A 81 27.74 -21.00 2.96
C SER A 81 27.51 -20.92 4.46
N PHE A 82 28.31 -20.07 5.12
CA PHE A 82 28.05 -19.77 6.52
C PHE A 82 26.78 -18.92 6.66
N ARG A 83 26.17 -18.96 7.85
CA ARG A 83 25.07 -18.06 8.19
C ARG A 83 25.48 -16.62 7.92
N SER A 84 24.56 -15.84 7.34
CA SER A 84 24.79 -14.40 7.13
C SER A 84 25.18 -13.71 8.45
N LYS A 85 26.07 -12.72 8.38
CA LYS A 85 26.37 -11.87 9.53
C LYS A 85 25.11 -11.16 10.04
N SER A 86 24.14 -10.90 9.18
CA SER A 86 22.82 -10.36 9.53
C SER A 86 22.05 -11.23 10.50
N ALA A 87 22.24 -12.56 10.50
CA ALA A 87 21.65 -13.43 11.51
C ALA A 87 22.15 -13.12 12.93
N ALA A 88 23.41 -12.68 13.07
CA ALA A 88 23.96 -12.23 14.36
C ALA A 88 23.37 -10.86 14.78
N VAL A 89 23.07 -9.98 13.81
CA VAL A 89 22.39 -8.69 14.06
C VAL A 89 20.96 -8.94 14.53
N ILE A 90 20.23 -9.82 13.83
CA ILE A 90 18.86 -10.22 14.24
C ILE A 90 18.87 -10.78 15.66
N LYS A 91 19.87 -11.62 16.00
CA LYS A 91 20.03 -12.14 17.36
C LYS A 91 20.27 -11.03 18.39
N LYS A 92 21.09 -10.01 18.07
CA LYS A 92 21.25 -8.82 18.94
C LYS A 92 19.91 -8.13 19.19
N MET A 93 19.09 -7.94 18.15
CA MET A 93 17.77 -7.31 18.27
C MET A 93 16.82 -8.16 19.12
N LEU A 94 16.81 -9.49 18.96
CA LEU A 94 16.04 -10.40 19.82
C LEU A 94 16.48 -10.34 21.29
N ASP A 95 17.79 -10.21 21.53
CA ASP A 95 18.37 -10.06 22.86
C ASP A 95 18.24 -8.62 23.42
N LYS A 96 17.60 -7.71 22.69
CA LYS A 96 17.50 -6.27 23.01
C LYS A 96 18.84 -5.60 23.24
N LYS A 97 19.84 -6.00 22.47
CA LYS A 97 21.18 -5.38 22.47
C LYS A 97 21.24 -4.28 21.41
N PRO A 98 22.01 -3.20 21.64
CA PRO A 98 22.17 -2.13 20.67
C PRO A 98 22.76 -2.64 19.35
N VAL A 99 22.25 -2.15 18.25
CA VAL A 99 22.78 -2.33 16.90
C VAL A 99 23.36 -1.00 16.40
N VAL A 100 24.24 -1.08 15.42
CA VAL A 100 24.89 0.11 14.83
C VAL A 100 24.48 0.26 13.36
N GLN A 101 24.71 1.45 12.81
CA GLN A 101 24.29 1.80 11.45
C GLN A 101 24.74 0.80 10.39
N ASP A 102 26.02 0.40 10.41
CA ASP A 102 26.57 -0.55 9.44
C ASP A 102 25.93 -1.93 9.54
N GLU A 103 25.52 -2.34 10.74
CA GLU A 103 24.79 -3.61 10.94
C GLU A 103 23.39 -3.58 10.32
N ILE A 104 22.67 -2.46 10.47
CA ILE A 104 21.36 -2.26 9.85
C ILE A 104 21.51 -2.17 8.33
N LYS A 105 22.49 -1.44 7.83
CA LYS A 105 22.75 -1.34 6.38
C LYS A 105 23.04 -2.72 5.77
N MET A 106 23.87 -3.52 6.43
CA MET A 106 24.16 -4.90 6.01
C MET A 106 22.91 -5.77 6.04
N LEU A 107 22.09 -5.67 7.10
CA LEU A 107 20.85 -6.40 7.23
C LEU A 107 19.89 -6.09 6.07
N VAL A 108 19.69 -4.81 5.72
CA VAL A 108 18.82 -4.41 4.62
C VAL A 108 19.37 -4.86 3.28
N SER A 109 20.67 -4.79 3.04
CA SER A 109 21.29 -5.35 1.83
C SER A 109 21.03 -6.86 1.73
N ASP A 110 21.21 -7.61 2.82
CA ASP A 110 20.94 -9.05 2.85
C ASP A 110 19.45 -9.39 2.62
N ILE A 111 18.52 -8.50 3.02
CA ILE A 111 17.09 -8.62 2.71
C ILE A 111 16.87 -8.48 1.20
N VAL A 112 17.43 -7.44 0.60
CA VAL A 112 17.27 -7.16 -0.84
C VAL A 112 17.91 -8.23 -1.70
N ASP A 113 19.09 -8.72 -1.29
CA ASP A 113 19.83 -9.78 -1.98
C ASP A 113 19.29 -11.19 -1.71
N GLU A 114 18.18 -11.31 -0.94
CA GLU A 114 17.56 -12.59 -0.55
C GLU A 114 18.52 -13.54 0.18
N ASN A 115 19.48 -12.98 0.89
CA ASN A 115 20.44 -13.71 1.71
C ASN A 115 19.86 -14.16 3.07
N LEU A 116 18.62 -13.81 3.38
CA LEU A 116 17.92 -14.19 4.61
C LEU A 116 16.71 -15.07 4.28
N SER A 117 16.49 -16.09 5.12
CA SER A 117 15.30 -16.96 5.04
C SER A 117 14.08 -16.26 5.64
N ASP A 118 12.88 -16.74 5.30
CA ASP A 118 11.65 -16.25 5.91
C ASP A 118 11.64 -16.41 7.43
N VAL A 119 12.31 -17.43 7.97
CA VAL A 119 12.48 -17.62 9.43
C VAL A 119 13.31 -16.50 10.03
N GLU A 120 14.42 -16.12 9.38
CA GLU A 120 15.29 -15.02 9.85
C GLU A 120 14.58 -13.67 9.70
N LEU A 121 13.86 -13.45 8.60
CA LEU A 121 13.02 -12.25 8.40
C LEU A 121 11.90 -12.17 9.44
N SER A 122 11.22 -13.29 9.71
CA SER A 122 10.19 -13.36 10.76
C SER A 122 10.76 -13.01 12.14
N ALA A 123 11.98 -13.48 12.43
CA ALA A 123 12.67 -13.15 13.68
C ALA A 123 13.02 -11.66 13.79
N PHE A 124 13.48 -11.04 12.70
CA PHE A 124 13.73 -9.58 12.62
C PHE A 124 12.45 -8.77 12.86
N ILE A 125 11.38 -9.11 12.14
CA ILE A 125 10.07 -8.45 12.25
C ILE A 125 9.53 -8.59 13.68
N THR A 126 9.61 -9.79 14.25
CA THR A 126 9.16 -10.07 15.62
C THR A 126 9.97 -9.31 16.67
N ALA A 127 11.30 -9.22 16.51
CA ALA A 127 12.15 -8.44 17.42
C ALA A 127 11.77 -6.96 17.40
N SER A 128 11.59 -6.37 16.20
CA SER A 128 11.14 -4.98 16.03
C SER A 128 9.76 -4.74 16.60
N TYR A 129 8.84 -5.70 16.45
CA TYR A 129 7.48 -5.60 16.97
C TYR A 129 7.44 -5.61 18.51
N ILE A 130 8.21 -6.51 19.15
CA ILE A 130 8.19 -6.69 20.61
C ILE A 130 9.01 -5.61 21.32
N HIS A 131 10.21 -5.31 20.82
CA HIS A 131 11.17 -4.44 21.51
C HIS A 131 11.12 -2.99 21.05
N GLY A 132 10.53 -2.74 19.87
CA GLY A 132 10.60 -1.45 19.20
C GLY A 132 11.99 -1.17 18.64
N MET A 133 12.17 0.05 18.17
CA MET A 133 13.44 0.58 17.67
C MET A 133 13.65 1.99 18.21
N THR A 134 14.90 2.41 18.35
CA THR A 134 15.25 3.79 18.68
C THR A 134 15.10 4.69 17.46
N ASP A 135 15.05 6.01 17.65
CA ASP A 135 14.97 6.98 16.55
C ASP A 135 16.14 6.84 15.56
N ASP A 136 17.35 6.55 16.06
CA ASP A 136 18.53 6.33 15.25
C ASP A 136 18.41 5.04 14.41
N GLU A 137 17.95 3.94 15.01
CA GLU A 137 17.73 2.67 14.32
C GLU A 137 16.67 2.79 13.22
N VAL A 138 15.60 3.55 13.46
CA VAL A 138 14.56 3.81 12.46
C VAL A 138 15.09 4.66 11.31
N GLU A 139 15.88 5.70 11.62
CA GLU A 139 16.54 6.51 10.60
C GLU A 139 17.49 5.67 9.74
N TRP A 140 18.35 4.87 10.37
CA TRP A 140 19.31 4.02 9.64
C TRP A 140 18.59 2.96 8.78
N LEU A 141 17.52 2.37 9.29
CA LEU A 141 16.68 1.44 8.53
C LEU A 141 16.07 2.14 7.31
N THR A 142 15.51 3.33 7.51
CA THR A 142 14.89 4.12 6.43
C THR A 142 15.91 4.47 5.35
N ARG A 143 17.09 4.98 5.74
CA ARG A 143 18.18 5.31 4.79
C ARG A 143 18.68 4.08 4.05
N ALA A 144 18.87 2.97 4.74
CA ALA A 144 19.29 1.72 4.10
C ALA A 144 18.23 1.20 3.10
N MET A 145 16.93 1.35 3.40
CA MET A 145 15.85 1.03 2.44
C MET A 145 15.86 1.94 1.20
N ILE A 146 16.19 3.24 1.37
CA ILE A 146 16.35 4.18 0.24
C ILE A 146 17.57 3.77 -0.59
N ASP A 147 18.72 3.58 0.05
CA ASP A 147 20.01 3.31 -0.58
C ASP A 147 20.03 1.98 -1.37
N THR A 148 19.16 1.03 -1.05
CA THR A 148 19.10 -0.29 -1.69
C THR A 148 18.11 -0.38 -2.84
N GLY A 149 17.36 0.68 -3.11
CA GLY A 149 16.43 0.78 -4.24
C GLY A 149 16.81 1.87 -5.22
N ASP A 150 15.95 2.05 -6.23
CA ASP A 150 16.07 3.16 -7.15
C ASP A 150 15.64 4.46 -6.46
N THR A 151 16.32 5.55 -6.80
CA THR A 151 15.97 6.90 -6.38
C THR A 151 15.65 7.78 -7.58
N ILE A 152 14.76 8.74 -7.41
CA ILE A 152 14.41 9.71 -8.46
C ILE A 152 14.94 11.07 -8.05
N GLU A 153 15.83 11.62 -8.87
CA GLU A 153 16.34 13.00 -8.70
C GLU A 153 15.70 13.91 -9.75
N PHE A 154 15.03 14.95 -9.30
CA PHE A 154 14.39 15.94 -10.17
C PHE A 154 15.26 17.18 -10.31
N ASP A 155 15.19 17.84 -11.48
CA ASP A 155 15.93 19.07 -11.75
C ASP A 155 15.24 20.31 -11.14
N THR A 156 13.96 20.19 -10.78
CA THR A 156 13.13 21.27 -10.23
C THR A 156 12.60 20.88 -8.86
N HIS A 157 12.68 21.80 -7.91
CA HIS A 157 12.19 21.68 -6.54
C HIS A 157 11.25 22.83 -6.17
N PRO A 158 10.36 22.69 -5.18
CA PRO A 158 10.20 21.52 -4.31
C PRO A 158 9.38 20.39 -4.95
N ILE A 159 9.74 19.14 -4.60
CA ILE A 159 8.95 17.95 -4.90
C ILE A 159 7.95 17.71 -3.79
N MET A 160 6.68 17.58 -4.17
CA MET A 160 5.57 17.38 -3.25
C MET A 160 5.16 15.91 -3.21
N ASP A 161 4.77 15.40 -2.05
CA ASP A 161 4.10 14.12 -1.96
C ASP A 161 3.04 14.09 -0.85
N LYS A 162 2.21 13.10 -0.91
CA LYS A 162 1.12 12.86 0.04
C LYS A 162 1.05 11.38 0.40
N HIS A 163 0.87 11.07 1.67
CA HIS A 163 0.61 9.72 2.12
C HIS A 163 -0.62 9.66 3.01
N SER A 164 -1.43 8.61 2.90
CA SER A 164 -2.50 8.30 3.87
C SER A 164 -2.14 7.02 4.59
N ILE A 165 -2.26 7.01 5.91
CA ILE A 165 -1.94 5.84 6.76
C ILE A 165 -2.86 4.64 6.46
N GLY A 166 -4.01 4.87 5.86
CA GLY A 166 -4.91 3.83 5.39
C GLY A 166 -5.99 3.42 6.40
N GLY A 167 -6.68 2.31 6.10
CA GLY A 167 -7.77 1.78 6.92
C GLY A 167 -9.14 2.41 6.70
N VAL A 168 -9.28 3.37 5.79
CA VAL A 168 -10.57 4.00 5.45
C VAL A 168 -10.98 3.59 4.04
N PRO A 169 -12.14 2.94 3.85
CA PRO A 169 -12.62 2.60 2.52
C PRO A 169 -12.95 3.82 1.69
N GLY A 170 -12.74 3.72 0.39
CA GLY A 170 -13.07 4.78 -0.57
C GLY A 170 -12.12 5.99 -0.54
N ASN A 171 -10.89 5.86 -0.03
CA ASN A 171 -9.94 6.95 0.12
C ASN A 171 -9.23 7.32 -1.20
N LYS A 172 -10.00 7.70 -2.19
CA LYS A 172 -9.59 8.09 -3.55
C LYS A 172 -9.00 9.49 -3.68
N ILE A 173 -8.72 10.17 -2.58
CA ILE A 173 -8.32 11.59 -2.55
C ILE A 173 -7.09 11.92 -3.40
N SER A 174 -6.18 10.95 -3.64
CA SER A 174 -5.00 11.18 -4.48
C SER A 174 -5.36 11.53 -5.92
N LEU A 175 -6.48 11.00 -6.45
CA LEU A 175 -6.97 11.34 -7.80
C LEU A 175 -7.41 12.80 -7.93
N LEU A 176 -7.68 13.46 -6.81
CA LEU A 176 -8.00 14.90 -6.77
C LEU A 176 -6.78 15.74 -6.37
N ILE A 177 -6.03 15.30 -5.35
CA ILE A 177 -4.89 16.05 -4.80
C ILE A 177 -3.79 16.23 -5.86
N VAL A 178 -3.43 15.17 -6.57
CA VAL A 178 -2.32 15.22 -7.56
C VAL A 178 -2.60 16.25 -8.66
N PRO A 179 -3.74 16.21 -9.37
CA PRO A 179 -4.01 17.20 -10.39
C PRO A 179 -4.23 18.61 -9.83
N ILE A 180 -4.74 18.79 -8.59
CA ILE A 180 -4.85 20.12 -7.96
C ILE A 180 -3.46 20.73 -7.75
N VAL A 181 -2.54 19.96 -7.15
CA VAL A 181 -1.17 20.41 -6.84
C VAL A 181 -0.40 20.69 -8.13
N ALA A 182 -0.46 19.77 -9.09
CA ALA A 182 0.20 19.93 -10.39
C ALA A 182 -0.36 21.09 -11.23
N ALA A 183 -1.67 21.38 -11.15
CA ALA A 183 -2.29 22.51 -11.85
C ALA A 183 -1.85 23.87 -11.29
N ASN A 184 -1.28 23.90 -10.09
CA ASN A 184 -0.72 25.10 -9.46
C ASN A 184 0.81 25.20 -9.59
N GLY A 185 1.40 24.42 -10.51
CA GLY A 185 2.81 24.54 -10.88
C GLY A 185 3.81 23.80 -9.99
N LEU A 186 3.34 22.96 -9.08
CA LEU A 186 4.20 22.15 -8.22
C LEU A 186 4.34 20.72 -8.79
N LEU A 187 5.48 20.08 -8.53
CA LEU A 187 5.75 18.71 -8.96
C LEU A 187 5.30 17.70 -7.89
N ILE A 188 4.51 16.71 -8.30
CA ILE A 188 3.97 15.67 -7.39
C ILE A 188 4.03 14.26 -8.04
N PRO A 189 5.16 13.54 -7.95
CA PRO A 189 5.32 12.16 -8.45
C PRO A 189 4.71 11.17 -7.45
N LYS A 190 3.39 10.98 -7.50
CA LYS A 190 2.70 10.12 -6.53
C LYS A 190 2.92 8.64 -6.83
N THR A 191 3.84 8.02 -6.10
CA THR A 191 3.93 6.56 -6.05
C THR A 191 2.94 6.01 -5.01
N SER A 192 2.36 4.86 -5.29
CA SER A 192 1.40 4.21 -4.39
C SER A 192 1.46 2.69 -4.51
N SER A 193 0.96 1.99 -3.48
CA SER A 193 0.78 0.55 -3.54
C SER A 193 -0.53 0.17 -4.25
N ARG A 194 -0.59 -1.08 -4.73
CA ARG A 194 -1.85 -1.79 -4.97
C ARG A 194 -2.47 -2.15 -3.62
N ALA A 195 -3.76 -2.43 -3.59
CA ALA A 195 -4.44 -2.84 -2.37
C ALA A 195 -3.97 -4.24 -1.92
N ILE A 196 -3.50 -4.33 -0.67
CA ILE A 196 -3.17 -5.61 -0.03
C ILE A 196 -4.38 -6.11 0.77
N THR A 197 -4.90 -5.27 1.66
CA THR A 197 -6.05 -5.58 2.53
C THR A 197 -7.28 -4.72 2.22
N GLY A 198 -7.16 -3.68 1.40
CA GLY A 198 -8.23 -2.78 0.98
C GLY A 198 -9.00 -3.26 -0.23
N ALA A 199 -10.05 -2.55 -0.61
CA ALA A 199 -10.83 -2.80 -1.81
C ALA A 199 -10.24 -2.10 -3.06
N GLY A 200 -9.27 -1.19 -2.89
CA GLY A 200 -8.54 -0.51 -3.94
C GLY A 200 -7.44 0.36 -3.37
N GLY A 201 -6.22 0.24 -3.90
CA GLY A 201 -5.13 1.19 -3.69
C GLY A 201 -5.14 2.26 -4.76
N THR A 202 -4.40 3.37 -4.57
CA THR A 202 -4.37 4.45 -5.57
C THR A 202 -3.86 3.96 -6.93
N ALA A 203 -2.93 3.00 -6.97
CA ALA A 203 -2.48 2.40 -8.22
C ALA A 203 -3.61 1.61 -8.93
N ASP A 204 -4.41 0.81 -8.17
CA ASP A 204 -5.55 0.09 -8.73
C ASP A 204 -6.63 1.02 -9.30
N LEU A 205 -6.79 2.19 -8.67
CA LEU A 205 -7.71 3.23 -9.12
C LEU A 205 -7.20 3.88 -10.41
N MET A 206 -5.94 4.33 -10.43
CA MET A 206 -5.39 5.00 -11.62
C MET A 206 -5.32 4.05 -12.82
N GLU A 207 -5.12 2.75 -12.60
CA GLU A 207 -5.09 1.72 -13.65
C GLU A 207 -6.42 1.58 -14.42
N VAL A 208 -7.52 2.09 -13.87
CA VAL A 208 -8.81 2.21 -14.60
C VAL A 208 -8.74 3.28 -15.71
N LEU A 209 -7.84 4.26 -15.58
CA LEU A 209 -7.70 5.41 -16.48
C LEU A 209 -6.49 5.31 -17.41
N SER A 210 -5.39 4.73 -16.91
CA SER A 210 -4.11 4.66 -17.65
C SER A 210 -3.21 3.56 -17.08
N PRO A 211 -2.17 3.10 -17.81
CA PRO A 211 -1.09 2.32 -17.22
C PRO A 211 -0.49 2.97 -15.98
N VAL A 212 0.04 2.13 -15.07
CA VAL A 212 0.63 2.57 -13.78
C VAL A 212 2.02 1.99 -13.53
N GLU A 213 2.49 1.12 -14.41
CA GLU A 213 3.79 0.45 -14.31
C GLU A 213 4.83 1.20 -15.15
N PHE A 214 5.73 1.89 -14.48
CA PHE A 214 6.76 2.71 -15.07
C PHE A 214 8.07 2.54 -14.30
N SER A 215 9.19 2.66 -15.00
CA SER A 215 10.52 2.78 -14.39
C SER A 215 10.67 4.13 -13.67
N SER A 216 11.66 4.25 -12.80
CA SER A 216 11.98 5.50 -12.08
C SER A 216 12.25 6.65 -13.05
N GLN A 217 12.93 6.37 -14.18
CA GLN A 217 13.23 7.35 -15.22
C GLN A 217 11.95 7.85 -15.93
N GLU A 218 11.04 6.95 -16.29
CA GLU A 218 9.77 7.32 -16.92
C GLU A 218 8.89 8.14 -15.95
N VAL A 219 8.90 7.82 -14.66
CA VAL A 219 8.18 8.62 -13.64
C VAL A 219 8.75 10.03 -13.57
N LYS A 220 10.08 10.20 -13.63
CA LYS A 220 10.72 11.52 -13.72
C LYS A 220 10.22 12.28 -14.95
N GLU A 221 10.35 11.69 -16.14
CA GLU A 221 9.97 12.31 -17.41
C GLU A 221 8.48 12.73 -17.45
N ILE A 222 7.58 11.85 -17.01
CA ILE A 222 6.15 12.16 -16.92
C ILE A 222 5.92 13.34 -15.98
N THR A 223 6.52 13.29 -14.77
CA THR A 223 6.32 14.32 -13.75
C THR A 223 6.85 15.68 -14.22
N GLU A 224 8.04 15.74 -14.78
CA GLU A 224 8.62 16.99 -15.31
C GLU A 224 7.80 17.54 -16.49
N LYS A 225 7.23 16.68 -17.33
CA LYS A 225 6.43 17.08 -18.49
C LYS A 225 5.08 17.68 -18.09
N VAL A 226 4.36 17.06 -17.14
CA VAL A 226 2.97 17.45 -16.85
C VAL A 226 2.72 17.89 -15.41
N GLY A 227 3.75 17.91 -14.55
CA GLY A 227 3.69 18.35 -13.16
C GLY A 227 3.32 17.25 -12.16
N GLY A 228 2.88 16.07 -12.61
CA GLY A 228 2.48 15.00 -11.69
C GLY A 228 2.38 13.64 -12.37
N ALA A 229 2.42 12.60 -11.54
CA ALA A 229 2.21 11.22 -11.93
C ALA A 229 1.48 10.45 -10.84
N LEU A 230 0.76 9.39 -11.22
CA LEU A 230 0.06 8.47 -10.32
C LEU A 230 0.44 7.05 -10.71
N VAL A 231 1.45 6.47 -10.05
CA VAL A 231 2.09 5.22 -10.50
C VAL A 231 2.15 4.18 -9.40
N TRP A 232 2.37 2.92 -9.79
CA TRP A 232 2.60 1.82 -8.86
C TRP A 232 4.08 1.79 -8.42
N GLY A 233 4.32 1.98 -7.12
CA GLY A 233 5.67 2.00 -6.57
C GLY A 233 6.41 0.66 -6.65
N GLY A 234 5.70 -0.47 -6.75
CA GLY A 234 6.35 -1.79 -6.89
C GLY A 234 7.00 -2.02 -8.27
N ALA A 235 6.60 -1.26 -9.31
CA ALA A 235 7.25 -1.32 -10.62
C ALA A 235 8.52 -0.46 -10.69
N THR A 236 8.65 0.53 -9.82
CA THR A 236 9.77 1.49 -9.82
C THR A 236 10.99 1.01 -9.02
N ASN A 237 10.98 -0.20 -8.48
CA ASN A 237 12.04 -0.74 -7.60
C ASN A 237 12.42 0.21 -6.42
N ILE A 238 11.50 1.06 -5.99
CA ILE A 238 11.67 1.97 -4.87
C ILE A 238 11.53 1.21 -3.56
N ALA A 239 12.56 1.27 -2.69
CA ALA A 239 12.61 0.61 -1.39
C ALA A 239 12.25 -0.91 -1.45
N PRO A 240 12.97 -1.73 -2.24
CA PRO A 240 12.63 -3.15 -2.48
C PRO A 240 12.67 -4.01 -1.20
N ALA A 241 13.42 -3.62 -0.19
CA ALA A 241 13.43 -4.28 1.12
C ALA A 241 12.05 -4.28 1.77
N ASP A 242 11.28 -3.19 1.62
CA ASP A 242 9.94 -3.05 2.19
C ASP A 242 8.97 -4.07 1.61
N ASP A 243 8.97 -4.27 0.29
CA ASP A 243 8.09 -5.23 -0.37
C ASP A 243 8.35 -6.67 0.11
N LYS A 244 9.61 -6.99 0.46
CA LYS A 244 9.99 -8.29 1.01
C LYS A 244 9.52 -8.45 2.45
N LEU A 245 9.66 -7.42 3.28
CA LEU A 245 9.19 -7.43 4.67
C LEU A 245 7.67 -7.55 4.75
N ILE A 246 6.91 -6.80 3.93
CA ILE A 246 5.45 -6.87 3.88
C ILE A 246 4.95 -8.30 3.56
N LYS A 247 5.64 -9.04 2.69
CA LYS A 247 5.28 -10.45 2.38
C LYS A 247 5.34 -11.36 3.60
N ILE A 248 6.23 -11.07 4.54
CA ILE A 248 6.38 -11.84 5.79
C ILE A 248 5.44 -11.31 6.87
N GLU A 249 5.22 -10.00 6.96
CA GLU A 249 4.30 -9.38 7.92
C GLU A 249 2.85 -9.84 7.71
N TYR A 250 2.44 -9.97 6.45
CA TYR A 250 1.07 -10.33 6.09
C TYR A 250 0.60 -11.67 6.70
N PRO A 251 1.28 -12.81 6.50
CA PRO A 251 0.88 -14.07 7.13
C PRO A 251 1.03 -14.07 8.66
N LEU A 252 1.97 -13.29 9.22
CA LEU A 252 2.12 -13.12 10.65
C LEU A 252 1.01 -12.26 11.28
N SER A 253 0.28 -11.50 10.45
CA SER A 253 -0.75 -10.54 10.89
C SER A 253 -0.24 -9.51 11.90
N ILE A 254 1.03 -9.09 11.76
CA ILE A 254 1.64 -8.03 12.56
C ILE A 254 2.08 -6.87 11.67
N ASP A 255 2.06 -5.66 12.23
CA ASP A 255 2.47 -4.42 11.57
C ASP A 255 3.37 -3.65 12.57
N PRO A 256 4.70 -3.90 12.55
CA PRO A 256 5.60 -3.30 13.52
C PRO A 256 5.67 -1.78 13.32
N TYR A 257 5.33 -1.05 14.37
CA TYR A 257 5.18 0.42 14.33
C TYR A 257 6.37 1.15 13.70
N TYR A 258 7.58 0.80 14.10
CA TYR A 258 8.79 1.47 13.63
C TYR A 258 9.19 1.06 12.20
N GLN A 259 8.90 -0.18 11.80
CA GLN A 259 9.08 -0.63 10.41
C GLN A 259 8.07 0.07 9.49
N MET A 260 6.82 0.25 9.93
CA MET A 260 5.81 1.05 9.20
C MET A 260 6.30 2.48 8.98
N LEU A 261 6.89 3.14 9.99
CA LEU A 261 7.47 4.48 9.83
C LEU A 261 8.57 4.48 8.77
N ALA A 262 9.52 3.54 8.86
CA ALA A 262 10.62 3.40 7.92
C ALA A 262 10.12 3.13 6.49
N SER A 263 9.18 2.20 6.32
CA SER A 263 8.53 1.86 5.04
C SER A 263 7.90 3.09 4.36
N ILE A 264 7.10 3.85 5.12
CA ILE A 264 6.44 5.06 4.61
C ILE A 264 7.49 6.07 4.16
N MET A 265 8.45 6.39 5.04
CA MET A 265 9.42 7.46 4.81
C MET A 265 10.48 7.08 3.78
N ALA A 266 10.86 5.80 3.66
CA ALA A 266 11.77 5.34 2.63
C ALA A 266 11.22 5.60 1.22
N LYS A 267 9.94 5.32 0.97
CA LYS A 267 9.29 5.61 -0.31
C LYS A 267 9.25 7.11 -0.62
N LYS A 268 9.15 7.97 0.40
CA LYS A 268 9.18 9.43 0.23
C LYS A 268 10.59 9.94 -0.04
N GLY A 269 11.58 9.39 0.64
CA GLY A 269 12.98 9.71 0.37
C GLY A 269 13.44 9.25 -1.01
N ALA A 270 13.04 8.05 -1.42
CA ALA A 270 13.44 7.49 -2.72
C ALA A 270 12.88 8.26 -3.93
N ILE A 271 11.70 8.89 -3.81
CA ILE A 271 11.16 9.78 -4.86
C ILE A 271 11.66 11.23 -4.74
N GLY A 272 12.62 11.51 -3.85
CA GLY A 272 13.18 12.86 -3.68
C GLY A 272 12.18 13.89 -3.14
N ALA A 273 11.20 13.50 -2.33
CA ALA A 273 10.20 14.41 -1.80
C ALA A 273 10.81 15.42 -0.82
N ASP A 274 10.65 16.72 -1.09
CA ASP A 274 11.04 17.80 -0.18
C ASP A 274 9.95 18.07 0.85
N ASN A 275 8.69 18.07 0.42
CA ASN A 275 7.51 18.37 1.24
C ASN A 275 6.51 17.22 1.20
N VAL A 276 6.11 16.73 2.35
CA VAL A 276 5.19 15.59 2.47
C VAL A 276 4.04 15.91 3.40
N VAL A 277 2.81 15.72 2.93
CA VAL A 277 1.61 15.75 3.79
C VAL A 277 1.21 14.32 4.16
N MET A 278 1.17 14.06 5.47
CA MET A 278 0.68 12.80 6.04
C MET A 278 -0.78 12.93 6.45
N ASP A 279 -1.66 12.22 5.78
CA ASP A 279 -3.05 12.05 6.15
C ASP A 279 -3.19 10.91 7.17
N ILE A 280 -3.55 11.23 8.40
CA ILE A 280 -3.72 10.29 9.51
C ILE A 280 -5.22 10.21 9.84
N PRO A 281 -5.99 9.34 9.17
CA PRO A 281 -7.40 9.16 9.51
C PRO A 281 -7.54 8.42 10.84
N VAL A 282 -8.30 9.01 11.75
CA VAL A 282 -8.55 8.45 13.08
C VAL A 282 -10.01 8.05 13.25
N GLY A 283 -10.24 6.99 13.98
CA GLY A 283 -11.58 6.48 14.31
C GLY A 283 -11.67 4.96 14.37
N PRO A 284 -12.82 4.42 14.80
CA PRO A 284 -13.04 2.98 14.86
C PRO A 284 -12.79 2.31 13.50
N GLY A 285 -12.08 1.19 13.52
CA GLY A 285 -11.80 0.41 12.30
C GLY A 285 -10.67 0.94 11.41
N THR A 286 -10.04 2.08 11.73
CA THR A 286 -8.82 2.57 11.07
C THR A 286 -7.56 1.96 11.68
N LYS A 287 -6.40 2.18 11.05
CA LYS A 287 -5.10 1.82 11.63
C LYS A 287 -4.75 2.62 12.89
N VAL A 288 -5.35 3.80 13.05
CA VAL A 288 -5.11 4.73 14.17
C VAL A 288 -6.45 5.03 14.83
N PRO A 289 -6.84 4.27 15.87
CA PRO A 289 -8.18 4.38 16.46
C PRO A 289 -8.50 5.71 17.14
N THR A 290 -7.49 6.38 17.73
CA THR A 290 -7.70 7.58 18.56
C THR A 290 -6.89 8.78 18.06
N VAL A 291 -7.37 9.99 18.43
CA VAL A 291 -6.64 11.25 18.14
C VAL A 291 -5.28 11.28 18.85
N GLN A 292 -5.18 10.73 20.05
CA GLN A 292 -3.93 10.68 20.82
C GLN A 292 -2.87 9.82 20.14
N GLU A 293 -3.27 8.64 19.64
CA GLU A 293 -2.38 7.79 18.82
C GLU A 293 -1.99 8.48 17.52
N GLY A 294 -2.93 9.18 16.87
CA GLY A 294 -2.66 10.00 15.69
C GLY A 294 -1.64 11.11 15.95
N GLN A 295 -1.75 11.79 17.08
CA GLN A 295 -0.78 12.82 17.50
C GLN A 295 0.60 12.26 17.80
N LYS A 296 0.67 11.04 18.39
CA LYS A 296 1.95 10.36 18.59
C LYS A 296 2.59 10.03 17.22
N LEU A 297 1.85 9.37 16.35
CA LEU A 297 2.31 9.01 15.01
C LEU A 297 2.76 10.24 14.21
N ALA A 298 2.02 11.36 14.32
CA ALA A 298 2.38 12.61 13.67
C ALA A 298 3.74 13.14 14.14
N ARG A 299 3.99 13.15 15.46
CA ARG A 299 5.27 13.58 16.00
C ARG A 299 6.43 12.71 15.52
N ASP A 300 6.23 11.38 15.51
CA ASP A 300 7.27 10.43 15.12
C ASP A 300 7.58 10.55 13.61
N LEU A 301 6.56 10.74 12.75
CA LEU A 301 6.75 11.00 11.31
C LEU A 301 7.44 12.34 11.03
N ILE A 302 7.08 13.41 11.74
CA ILE A 302 7.72 14.72 11.62
C ILE A 302 9.19 14.65 12.05
N ASN A 303 9.47 13.99 13.18
CA ASN A 303 10.84 13.81 13.67
C ASN A 303 11.70 13.02 12.67
N LEU A 304 11.18 11.89 12.17
CA LEU A 304 11.89 11.09 11.18
C LEU A 304 12.07 11.87 9.86
N GLY A 305 11.05 12.61 9.39
CA GLY A 305 11.15 13.48 8.23
C GLY A 305 12.26 14.51 8.35
N HIS A 306 12.33 15.22 9.49
CA HIS A 306 13.37 16.17 9.77
C HIS A 306 14.78 15.54 9.73
N ARG A 307 14.96 14.36 10.34
CA ARG A 307 16.23 13.60 10.30
C ARG A 307 16.63 13.20 8.88
N LEU A 308 15.65 12.93 8.00
CA LEU A 308 15.88 12.59 6.59
C LEU A 308 16.03 13.81 5.67
N GLY A 309 15.83 15.04 6.18
CA GLY A 309 15.91 16.28 5.41
C GLY A 309 14.63 16.63 4.67
N MET A 310 13.49 16.00 5.03
CA MET A 310 12.17 16.27 4.46
C MET A 310 11.33 17.15 5.39
N ASN A 311 10.58 18.09 4.82
CA ASN A 311 9.57 18.85 5.53
C ASN A 311 8.26 18.05 5.56
N VAL A 312 7.79 17.65 6.73
CA VAL A 312 6.61 16.81 6.91
C VAL A 312 5.56 17.56 7.72
N GLU A 313 4.37 17.71 7.15
CA GLU A 313 3.17 18.13 7.88
C GLU A 313 2.18 16.97 8.00
N CYS A 314 1.52 16.87 9.17
CA CYS A 314 0.56 15.81 9.44
C CYS A 314 -0.83 16.39 9.65
N ALA A 315 -1.81 15.85 8.94
CA ALA A 315 -3.22 16.17 9.10
C ALA A 315 -3.95 14.99 9.75
N ILE A 316 -4.45 15.18 10.97
CA ILE A 316 -5.35 14.21 11.62
C ILE A 316 -6.74 14.41 11.03
N THR A 317 -7.28 13.37 10.39
CA THR A 317 -8.53 13.46 9.65
C THR A 317 -9.58 12.48 10.15
N TYR A 318 -10.84 12.72 9.81
CA TYR A 318 -11.94 11.85 10.19
C TYR A 318 -11.90 10.52 9.40
N GLY A 319 -11.85 9.40 10.13
CA GLY A 319 -11.74 8.05 9.56
C GLY A 319 -12.87 7.08 9.94
N SER A 320 -13.86 7.52 10.75
CA SER A 320 -14.91 6.62 11.28
C SER A 320 -15.96 6.21 10.23
N SER A 321 -15.87 6.68 9.00
CA SER A 321 -16.77 6.28 7.92
C SER A 321 -16.06 6.36 6.56
N PRO A 322 -16.54 5.66 5.53
CA PRO A 322 -15.99 5.73 4.18
C PRO A 322 -15.90 7.16 3.63
N ILE A 323 -14.83 7.44 2.89
CA ILE A 323 -14.66 8.70 2.16
C ILE A 323 -15.46 8.63 0.86
N GLY A 324 -16.33 9.63 0.63
CA GLY A 324 -17.24 9.54 -0.50
C GLY A 324 -18.34 8.50 -0.29
N ARG A 325 -18.92 8.03 -1.38
CA ARG A 325 -20.04 7.07 -1.40
C ARG A 325 -19.71 5.78 -2.16
N ARG A 326 -18.52 5.66 -2.72
CA ARG A 326 -18.11 4.54 -3.58
C ARG A 326 -16.85 3.88 -3.03
N VAL A 327 -16.80 2.55 -3.08
CA VAL A 327 -15.65 1.74 -2.64
C VAL A 327 -15.43 0.65 -3.69
N GLY A 328 -14.20 0.53 -4.19
CA GLY A 328 -13.81 -0.36 -5.30
C GLY A 328 -13.34 0.44 -6.53
N PRO A 329 -12.42 -0.10 -7.34
CA PRO A 329 -11.63 0.69 -8.29
C PRO A 329 -12.47 1.58 -9.24
N SER A 330 -13.24 1.00 -10.15
CA SER A 330 -14.04 1.78 -11.12
C SER A 330 -15.09 2.67 -10.45
N LEU A 331 -15.69 2.20 -9.37
CA LEU A 331 -16.68 2.99 -8.62
C LEU A 331 -16.05 4.24 -7.99
N GLU A 332 -14.85 4.12 -7.43
CA GLU A 332 -14.11 5.22 -6.83
C GLU A 332 -13.63 6.21 -7.88
N VAL A 333 -13.08 5.70 -9.00
CA VAL A 333 -12.63 6.54 -10.11
C VAL A 333 -13.79 7.30 -10.73
N LYS A 334 -14.92 6.64 -10.97
CA LYS A 334 -16.14 7.29 -11.47
C LYS A 334 -16.58 8.45 -10.57
N GLU A 335 -16.53 8.27 -9.25
CA GLU A 335 -16.87 9.34 -8.29
C GLU A 335 -15.84 10.47 -8.30
N ALA A 336 -14.53 10.16 -8.36
CA ALA A 336 -13.47 11.16 -8.41
C ALA A 336 -13.50 11.98 -9.72
N MET A 337 -13.69 11.32 -10.88
CA MET A 337 -13.81 11.98 -12.17
C MET A 337 -15.05 12.90 -12.20
N LYS A 338 -16.16 12.48 -11.61
CA LYS A 338 -17.36 13.32 -11.52
C LYS A 338 -17.13 14.60 -10.72
N VAL A 339 -16.34 14.51 -9.64
CA VAL A 339 -15.92 15.71 -8.89
C VAL A 339 -15.03 16.62 -9.75
N LEU A 340 -14.09 16.06 -10.51
CA LEU A 340 -13.23 16.86 -11.41
C LEU A 340 -14.01 17.51 -12.55
N GLU A 341 -15.01 16.81 -13.11
CA GLU A 341 -15.81 17.27 -14.26
C GLU A 341 -16.81 18.37 -13.90
N SER A 342 -17.47 18.27 -12.74
CA SER A 342 -18.62 19.11 -12.43
C SER A 342 -18.75 19.58 -10.98
N MET A 343 -17.78 19.24 -10.12
CA MET A 343 -17.90 19.40 -8.66
C MET A 343 -19.06 18.61 -8.04
N GLU A 344 -19.71 17.73 -8.81
CA GLU A 344 -20.73 16.84 -8.30
C GLU A 344 -20.13 15.67 -7.56
N GLY A 345 -20.27 15.66 -6.24
CA GLY A 345 -19.75 14.56 -5.44
C GLY A 345 -19.97 14.78 -3.95
N PRO A 346 -19.56 13.78 -3.14
CA PRO A 346 -19.71 13.88 -1.70
C PRO A 346 -18.81 14.97 -1.10
N ASN A 347 -19.39 15.84 -0.28
CA ASN A 347 -18.64 16.91 0.39
C ASN A 347 -17.42 16.37 1.17
N SER A 348 -17.54 15.19 1.79
CA SER A 348 -16.42 14.57 2.52
C SER A 348 -15.20 14.28 1.63
N LEU A 349 -15.40 13.93 0.36
CA LEU A 349 -14.34 13.73 -0.61
C LEU A 349 -13.71 15.06 -1.03
N ILE A 350 -14.56 16.01 -1.43
CA ILE A 350 -14.11 17.34 -1.90
C ILE A 350 -13.36 18.07 -0.79
N GLU A 351 -13.94 18.14 0.40
CA GLU A 351 -13.36 18.86 1.53
C GLU A 351 -12.03 18.28 1.99
N LYS A 352 -11.96 16.96 2.15
CA LYS A 352 -10.71 16.29 2.55
C LYS A 352 -9.62 16.48 1.50
N SER A 353 -9.96 16.32 0.22
CA SER A 353 -8.99 16.51 -0.87
C SER A 353 -8.49 17.95 -0.95
N ALA A 354 -9.38 18.93 -0.85
CA ALA A 354 -9.02 20.34 -0.88
C ALA A 354 -8.19 20.76 0.35
N ALA A 355 -8.51 20.24 1.54
CA ALA A 355 -7.75 20.52 2.74
C ALA A 355 -6.30 20.00 2.64
N LEU A 356 -6.11 18.75 2.22
CA LEU A 356 -4.78 18.17 2.09
C LEU A 356 -3.98 18.73 0.91
N ALA A 357 -4.64 18.98 -0.23
CA ALA A 357 -4.01 19.69 -1.34
C ALA A 357 -3.61 21.11 -0.93
N GLY A 358 -4.46 21.79 -0.16
CA GLY A 358 -4.19 23.14 0.36
C GLY A 358 -2.92 23.19 1.20
N ILE A 359 -2.72 22.24 2.11
CA ILE A 359 -1.48 22.14 2.89
C ILE A 359 -0.27 22.01 1.95
N LEU A 360 -0.35 21.13 0.93
CA LEU A 360 0.74 20.98 -0.04
C LEU A 360 1.01 22.28 -0.83
N LEU A 361 -0.04 23.01 -1.22
CA LEU A 361 0.09 24.28 -1.93
C LEU A 361 0.77 25.36 -1.06
N GLU A 362 0.48 25.37 0.24
CA GLU A 362 1.14 26.25 1.21
C GLU A 362 2.60 25.85 1.44
N MET A 363 2.89 24.57 1.66
CA MET A 363 4.25 24.06 1.82
C MET A 363 5.12 24.32 0.58
N GLY A 364 4.54 24.19 -0.62
CA GLY A 364 5.21 24.44 -1.89
C GLY A 364 5.28 25.93 -2.28
N GLY A 365 4.72 26.82 -1.49
CA GLY A 365 4.73 28.28 -1.75
C GLY A 365 3.78 28.75 -2.85
N ALA A 366 2.88 27.91 -3.35
CA ALA A 366 1.85 28.28 -4.34
C ALA A 366 0.70 29.07 -3.71
N ALA A 367 0.49 28.94 -2.40
CA ALA A 367 -0.48 29.72 -1.64
C ALA A 367 0.13 30.26 -0.34
N PRO A 368 -0.32 31.45 0.14
CA PRO A 368 -0.01 31.87 1.49
C PRO A 368 -0.61 30.92 2.53
N ARG A 369 -0.06 30.92 3.72
CA ARG A 369 -0.56 30.10 4.83
C ARG A 369 -2.05 30.39 5.10
N ASP A 370 -2.81 29.35 5.39
CA ASP A 370 -4.27 29.33 5.62
C ASP A 370 -5.13 29.70 4.39
N GLN A 371 -4.53 29.81 3.18
CA GLN A 371 -5.24 30.09 1.94
C GLN A 371 -5.20 28.92 0.93
N GLY A 372 -4.40 27.90 1.20
CA GLY A 372 -4.20 26.78 0.28
C GLY A 372 -5.48 26.00 -0.01
N LYS A 373 -6.34 25.79 1.00
CA LYS A 373 -7.63 25.10 0.82
C LYS A 373 -8.55 25.84 -0.17
N GLU A 374 -8.63 27.17 -0.10
CA GLU A 374 -9.47 27.94 -1.04
C GLU A 374 -8.89 27.91 -2.44
N LEU A 375 -7.58 28.02 -2.61
CA LEU A 375 -6.92 27.85 -3.91
C LEU A 375 -7.19 26.45 -4.51
N ALA A 376 -7.13 25.39 -3.68
CA ALA A 376 -7.46 24.03 -4.11
C ALA A 376 -8.92 23.92 -4.60
N LEU A 377 -9.86 24.52 -3.89
CA LEU A 377 -11.28 24.56 -4.29
C LEU A 377 -11.49 25.39 -5.58
N GLU A 378 -10.80 26.51 -5.73
CA GLU A 378 -10.83 27.30 -6.96
C GLU A 378 -10.28 26.51 -8.15
N THR A 379 -9.17 25.79 -7.96
CA THR A 379 -8.57 24.93 -8.98
C THR A 379 -9.54 23.83 -9.45
N LEU A 380 -10.33 23.27 -8.53
CA LEU A 380 -11.40 22.33 -8.89
C LEU A 380 -12.54 23.04 -9.65
N ARG A 381 -13.08 24.13 -9.12
CA ARG A 381 -14.22 24.86 -9.70
C ARG A 381 -13.92 25.43 -11.09
N SER A 382 -12.69 25.86 -11.31
CA SER A 382 -12.26 26.42 -12.61
C SER A 382 -11.98 25.35 -13.68
N GLY A 383 -12.03 24.07 -13.34
CA GLY A 383 -11.72 22.97 -14.26
C GLY A 383 -10.23 22.74 -14.51
N LYS A 384 -9.34 23.53 -13.91
CA LYS A 384 -7.87 23.38 -14.08
C LYS A 384 -7.38 22.02 -13.60
N ALA A 385 -7.96 21.48 -12.52
CA ALA A 385 -7.63 20.16 -12.02
C ALA A 385 -8.03 19.05 -12.99
N LEU A 386 -9.20 19.16 -13.66
CA LEU A 386 -9.63 18.22 -14.70
C LEU A 386 -8.66 18.24 -15.89
N GLU A 387 -8.33 19.41 -16.41
CA GLU A 387 -7.40 19.54 -17.54
C GLU A 387 -6.01 18.99 -17.19
N LYS A 388 -5.56 19.18 -15.96
CA LYS A 388 -4.31 18.59 -15.48
C LYS A 388 -4.40 17.06 -15.37
N MET A 389 -5.52 16.53 -14.88
CA MET A 389 -5.74 15.09 -14.81
C MET A 389 -5.74 14.44 -16.19
N LYS A 390 -6.33 15.08 -17.20
CA LYS A 390 -6.28 14.63 -18.60
C LYS A 390 -4.85 14.58 -19.12
N GLN A 391 -4.03 15.60 -18.82
CA GLN A 391 -2.60 15.60 -19.22
C GLN A 391 -1.84 14.47 -18.55
N ILE A 392 -2.11 14.16 -17.28
CA ILE A 392 -1.50 13.04 -16.56
C ILE A 392 -1.92 11.70 -17.19
N ILE A 393 -3.21 11.52 -17.46
CA ILE A 393 -3.75 10.31 -18.12
C ILE A 393 -3.06 10.11 -19.49
N GLU A 394 -3.00 11.14 -20.30
CA GLU A 394 -2.35 11.10 -21.62
C GLU A 394 -0.85 10.78 -21.51
N ALA A 395 -0.14 11.46 -20.59
CA ALA A 395 1.28 11.24 -20.40
C ALA A 395 1.60 9.81 -19.89
N GLN A 396 0.67 9.18 -19.18
CA GLN A 396 0.74 7.78 -18.76
C GLN A 396 0.17 6.80 -19.82
N GLY A 397 -0.21 7.26 -21.01
CA GLY A 397 -0.66 6.40 -22.11
C GLY A 397 -2.13 6.00 -22.08
N GLY A 398 -2.95 6.68 -21.28
CA GLY A 398 -4.41 6.53 -21.25
C GLY A 398 -5.13 7.48 -22.23
N ASP A 399 -6.45 7.37 -22.29
CA ASP A 399 -7.30 8.26 -23.10
C ASP A 399 -7.67 9.53 -22.30
N PRO A 400 -7.13 10.72 -22.69
CA PRO A 400 -7.44 11.98 -21.99
C PRO A 400 -8.91 12.42 -22.13
N ASN A 401 -9.67 11.81 -23.04
CA ASN A 401 -11.08 12.15 -23.27
C ASN A 401 -12.05 11.30 -22.45
N ILE A 402 -11.54 10.31 -21.70
CA ILE A 402 -12.37 9.45 -20.85
C ILE A 402 -13.18 10.27 -19.85
N LYS A 403 -14.48 9.99 -19.76
CA LYS A 403 -15.40 10.64 -18.83
C LYS A 403 -15.84 9.68 -17.74
N SER A 404 -16.34 10.23 -16.65
CA SER A 404 -16.91 9.45 -15.56
C SER A 404 -17.96 8.43 -16.03
N ASP A 405 -18.78 8.79 -17.03
CA ASP A 405 -19.83 7.91 -17.55
C ASP A 405 -19.32 6.77 -18.45
N ASP A 406 -18.13 6.89 -19.01
CA ASP A 406 -17.50 5.84 -19.83
C ASP A 406 -16.92 4.70 -18.95
N ILE A 407 -16.70 4.97 -17.65
CA ILE A 407 -16.11 4.01 -16.73
C ILE A 407 -17.11 2.90 -16.42
N GLN A 408 -16.76 1.68 -16.80
CA GLN A 408 -17.59 0.49 -16.61
C GLN A 408 -17.54 0.01 -15.16
N ILE A 409 -18.70 -0.38 -14.62
CA ILE A 409 -18.86 -0.97 -13.30
C ILE A 409 -19.51 -2.36 -13.43
N GLY A 410 -19.45 -3.14 -12.36
CA GLY A 410 -20.00 -4.50 -12.35
C GLY A 410 -21.47 -4.54 -12.76
N GLN A 411 -21.82 -5.48 -13.62
CA GLN A 411 -23.16 -5.62 -14.18
C GLN A 411 -24.15 -6.33 -13.24
N TYR A 412 -23.63 -7.17 -12.33
CA TYR A 412 -24.45 -7.86 -11.34
C TYR A 412 -24.56 -6.99 -10.09
N THR A 413 -25.77 -6.74 -9.63
CA THR A 413 -26.03 -5.85 -8.51
C THR A 413 -27.00 -6.45 -7.50
N ALA A 414 -26.82 -6.12 -6.22
CA ALA A 414 -27.74 -6.43 -5.15
C ALA A 414 -27.82 -5.29 -4.14
N ASP A 415 -29.03 -4.96 -3.71
CA ASP A 415 -29.26 -3.92 -2.73
C ASP A 415 -29.43 -4.49 -1.31
N ILE A 416 -28.87 -3.78 -0.34
CA ILE A 416 -29.13 -3.96 1.09
C ILE A 416 -30.07 -2.84 1.53
N PHE A 417 -31.16 -3.22 2.16
CA PHE A 417 -32.21 -2.31 2.58
C PHE A 417 -32.19 -2.08 4.09
N ALA A 418 -32.64 -0.90 4.52
CA ALA A 418 -32.84 -0.59 5.92
C ALA A 418 -33.92 -1.51 6.52
N SER A 419 -33.61 -2.15 7.63
CA SER A 419 -34.53 -3.06 8.33
C SER A 419 -35.57 -2.32 9.21
N THR A 420 -35.29 -1.05 9.51
CA THR A 420 -36.12 -0.21 10.39
C THR A 420 -36.05 1.25 9.95
N ASP A 421 -37.03 2.05 10.41
CA ASP A 421 -36.93 3.51 10.34
C ASP A 421 -35.88 4.00 11.33
N GLY A 422 -35.12 5.05 10.96
CA GLY A 422 -34.13 5.62 11.84
C GLY A 422 -33.14 6.54 11.15
N TYR A 423 -31.92 6.55 11.68
CA TYR A 423 -30.80 7.31 11.18
C TYR A 423 -29.60 6.37 11.01
N VAL A 424 -28.76 6.64 10.02
CA VAL A 424 -27.48 5.97 9.91
C VAL A 424 -26.57 6.43 11.06
N MET A 425 -26.28 5.52 11.98
CA MET A 425 -25.50 5.81 13.18
C MET A 425 -24.02 5.51 12.95
N GLU A 426 -23.69 4.37 12.35
CA GLU A 426 -22.33 3.85 12.28
C GLU A 426 -22.08 3.08 10.98
N PHE A 427 -20.80 3.06 10.59
CA PHE A 427 -20.27 2.23 9.51
C PHE A 427 -19.21 1.28 10.07
N ASP A 428 -19.30 0.01 9.75
CA ASP A 428 -18.20 -0.90 9.96
C ASP A 428 -17.30 -0.89 8.71
N ASN A 429 -16.23 -0.10 8.76
CA ASN A 429 -15.29 0.08 7.66
C ASN A 429 -14.66 -1.24 7.22
N LYS A 430 -14.40 -2.17 8.15
CA LYS A 430 -13.80 -3.47 7.85
C LYS A 430 -14.74 -4.34 7.03
N TRP A 431 -16.00 -4.43 7.44
CA TRP A 431 -16.99 -5.19 6.68
C TRP A 431 -17.32 -4.56 5.34
N ILE A 432 -17.32 -3.23 5.22
CA ILE A 432 -17.49 -2.57 3.90
C ILE A 432 -16.35 -2.94 2.95
N ILE A 433 -15.10 -2.93 3.42
CA ILE A 433 -13.95 -3.37 2.64
C ILE A 433 -14.10 -4.85 2.26
N GLU A 434 -14.42 -5.71 3.22
CA GLU A 434 -14.51 -7.15 2.99
C GLU A 434 -15.63 -7.52 1.99
N ILE A 435 -16.78 -6.87 2.08
CA ILE A 435 -17.89 -7.03 1.12
C ILE A 435 -17.45 -6.63 -0.29
N ALA A 436 -16.75 -5.49 -0.43
CA ALA A 436 -16.23 -5.06 -1.73
C ALA A 436 -15.20 -6.05 -2.29
N ARG A 437 -14.36 -6.63 -1.44
CA ARG A 437 -13.39 -7.67 -1.82
C ARG A 437 -14.06 -8.97 -2.24
N LEU A 438 -15.06 -9.43 -1.51
CA LEU A 438 -15.84 -10.61 -1.85
C LEU A 438 -16.60 -10.43 -3.18
N ALA A 439 -17.03 -9.20 -3.49
CA ALA A 439 -17.59 -8.84 -4.78
C ALA A 439 -16.58 -8.89 -5.94
N GLY A 440 -15.26 -8.91 -5.63
CA GLY A 440 -14.18 -9.07 -6.59
C GLY A 440 -13.09 -7.99 -6.58
N ALA A 441 -13.30 -6.87 -5.88
CA ALA A 441 -12.30 -5.80 -5.80
C ALA A 441 -11.02 -6.25 -5.06
N PRO A 442 -9.83 -5.75 -5.46
CA PRO A 442 -9.55 -4.82 -6.54
C PRO A 442 -9.31 -5.49 -7.91
N ASN A 443 -9.28 -6.83 -7.98
CA ASN A 443 -8.91 -7.57 -9.18
C ASN A 443 -9.98 -7.42 -10.29
N ASP A 444 -11.26 -7.56 -9.94
CA ASP A 444 -12.37 -7.22 -10.83
C ASP A 444 -12.60 -5.70 -10.67
N LYS A 445 -12.15 -4.91 -11.65
CA LYS A 445 -12.13 -3.44 -11.54
C LYS A 445 -13.52 -2.84 -11.34
N GLY A 446 -14.56 -3.45 -11.94
CA GLY A 446 -15.95 -3.00 -11.80
C GLY A 446 -16.62 -3.36 -10.47
N ALA A 447 -15.96 -4.22 -9.64
CA ALA A 447 -16.53 -4.68 -8.39
C ALA A 447 -16.38 -3.66 -7.25
N GLY A 448 -17.33 -3.70 -6.32
CA GLY A 448 -17.30 -2.82 -5.15
C GLY A 448 -18.67 -2.57 -4.54
N VAL A 449 -18.79 -1.49 -3.78
CA VAL A 449 -20.04 -1.10 -3.13
C VAL A 449 -20.34 0.39 -3.29
N ALA A 450 -21.64 0.71 -3.36
CA ALA A 450 -22.16 2.07 -3.35
C ALA A 450 -22.99 2.31 -2.10
N ILE A 451 -22.64 3.36 -1.36
CA ILE A 451 -23.32 3.78 -0.12
C ILE A 451 -24.33 4.88 -0.45
N HIS A 452 -25.59 4.64 -0.17
CA HIS A 452 -26.66 5.59 -0.48
C HIS A 452 -26.89 6.62 0.61
N LYS A 453 -26.67 6.25 1.85
CA LYS A 453 -26.92 7.09 3.02
C LYS A 453 -25.66 7.24 3.86
N LYS A 454 -25.37 8.46 4.30
CA LYS A 454 -24.23 8.79 5.16
C LYS A 454 -24.67 8.92 6.61
N ARG A 455 -23.70 8.91 7.53
CA ARG A 455 -23.93 9.08 8.96
C ARG A 455 -24.77 10.32 9.26
N GLY A 456 -25.82 10.15 10.07
CA GLY A 456 -26.78 11.20 10.44
C GLY A 456 -27.93 11.36 9.43
N GLU A 457 -27.88 10.75 8.25
CA GLU A 457 -29.00 10.81 7.29
C GLU A 457 -30.14 9.88 7.74
N GLN A 458 -31.37 10.40 7.60
CA GLN A 458 -32.59 9.64 7.92
C GLN A 458 -32.87 8.58 6.84
N VAL A 459 -33.36 7.45 7.30
CA VAL A 459 -33.80 6.32 6.45
C VAL A 459 -35.15 5.79 6.89
N LYS A 460 -35.92 5.28 5.97
CA LYS A 460 -37.13 4.51 6.23
C LYS A 460 -36.87 3.03 6.02
N LYS A 461 -37.62 2.18 6.69
CA LYS A 461 -37.61 0.74 6.42
C LYS A 461 -37.87 0.48 4.93
N GLY A 462 -36.97 -0.28 4.30
CA GLY A 462 -37.04 -0.57 2.88
C GLY A 462 -36.29 0.41 1.97
N ASP A 463 -35.71 1.50 2.51
CA ASP A 463 -34.80 2.35 1.72
C ASP A 463 -33.50 1.58 1.41
N PRO A 464 -32.95 1.65 0.18
CA PRO A 464 -31.64 1.09 -0.11
C PRO A 464 -30.57 1.89 0.63
N ILE A 465 -29.69 1.19 1.37
CA ILE A 465 -28.59 1.81 2.12
C ILE A 465 -27.21 1.49 1.52
N LEU A 466 -27.12 0.34 0.83
CA LEU A 466 -25.90 -0.13 0.18
C LEU A 466 -26.27 -0.91 -1.08
N THR A 467 -25.56 -0.68 -2.20
CA THR A 467 -25.62 -1.54 -3.39
C THR A 467 -24.25 -2.20 -3.59
N ILE A 468 -24.25 -3.51 -3.80
CA ILE A 468 -23.05 -4.29 -4.14
C ILE A 468 -23.00 -4.43 -5.66
N TYR A 469 -21.79 -4.29 -6.23
CA TYR A 469 -21.51 -4.46 -7.66
C TYR A 469 -20.47 -5.55 -7.84
N ALA A 470 -20.72 -6.49 -8.75
CA ALA A 470 -19.78 -7.54 -9.11
C ALA A 470 -19.77 -7.80 -10.62
N GLU A 471 -18.65 -8.32 -11.12
CA GLU A 471 -18.52 -8.75 -12.51
C GLU A 471 -18.95 -10.21 -12.72
N LYS A 472 -19.11 -10.97 -11.61
CA LYS A 472 -19.51 -12.37 -11.60
C LYS A 472 -20.59 -12.61 -10.56
N GLU A 473 -21.65 -13.35 -10.95
CA GLU A 473 -22.79 -13.63 -10.08
C GLU A 473 -22.42 -14.35 -8.79
N ILE A 474 -21.54 -15.36 -8.86
CA ILE A 474 -21.07 -16.10 -7.68
C ILE A 474 -20.36 -15.20 -6.65
N LYS A 475 -19.66 -14.16 -7.11
CA LYS A 475 -19.01 -13.20 -6.21
C LYS A 475 -20.03 -12.25 -5.59
N LEU A 476 -21.07 -11.88 -6.35
CA LEU A 476 -22.19 -11.10 -5.81
C LEU A 476 -22.89 -11.86 -4.68
N ASP A 477 -23.22 -13.14 -4.89
CA ASP A 477 -23.89 -13.97 -3.89
C ASP A 477 -23.10 -14.07 -2.58
N ASN A 478 -21.79 -14.29 -2.67
CA ASN A 478 -20.90 -14.34 -1.51
C ASN A 478 -20.86 -13.00 -0.75
N ALA A 479 -20.75 -11.91 -1.49
CA ALA A 479 -20.73 -10.56 -0.92
C ALA A 479 -22.09 -10.21 -0.26
N LEU A 480 -23.20 -10.55 -0.92
CA LEU A 480 -24.57 -10.34 -0.42
C LEU A 480 -24.82 -11.13 0.86
N ALA A 481 -24.50 -12.43 0.90
CA ALA A 481 -24.65 -13.25 2.08
C ALA A 481 -23.86 -12.70 3.28
N THR A 482 -22.64 -12.19 3.01
CA THR A 482 -21.82 -11.55 4.04
C THR A 482 -22.43 -10.23 4.51
N ALA A 483 -22.89 -9.37 3.60
CA ALA A 483 -23.51 -8.09 3.93
C ALA A 483 -24.78 -8.26 4.80
N GLN A 484 -25.61 -9.24 4.47
CA GLN A 484 -26.81 -9.57 5.25
C GLN A 484 -26.49 -10.09 6.64
N ARG A 485 -25.42 -10.86 6.79
CA ARG A 485 -24.98 -11.42 8.07
C ARG A 485 -24.33 -10.38 8.99
N THR A 486 -23.51 -9.49 8.43
CA THR A 486 -22.66 -8.57 9.22
C THR A 486 -23.29 -7.22 9.47
N ASN A 487 -24.29 -6.84 8.66
CA ASN A 487 -24.99 -5.55 8.74
C ASN A 487 -24.01 -4.35 8.85
N PRO A 488 -23.23 -4.05 7.80
CA PRO A 488 -22.09 -3.12 7.87
C PRO A 488 -22.49 -1.65 8.07
N ILE A 489 -23.79 -1.34 8.00
CA ILE A 489 -24.38 -0.01 8.22
C ILE A 489 -25.43 -0.11 9.31
N ILE A 490 -25.18 0.50 10.44
CA ILE A 490 -26.07 0.46 11.61
C ILE A 490 -27.10 1.59 11.46
N VAL A 491 -28.37 1.20 11.46
CA VAL A 491 -29.53 2.11 11.43
C VAL A 491 -30.30 1.95 12.73
N GLU A 492 -30.48 3.03 13.45
CA GLU A 492 -31.20 3.05 14.72
C GLU A 492 -32.13 4.27 14.82
N GLY A 493 -33.24 4.09 15.54
CA GLY A 493 -34.10 5.19 15.94
C GLY A 493 -33.50 5.97 17.11
N MET A 494 -33.94 7.22 17.32
CA MET A 494 -33.47 8.02 18.46
C MET A 494 -33.93 7.43 19.81
N LEU A 495 -35.04 6.66 19.81
CA LEU A 495 -35.48 5.91 21.01
C LEU A 495 -34.99 4.47 20.91
N LEU A 496 -33.88 4.15 21.55
CA LEU A 496 -33.32 2.81 21.55
C LEU A 496 -34.14 1.80 22.33
N ARG A 497 -34.66 2.20 23.51
CA ARG A 497 -35.45 1.31 24.38
C ARG A 497 -36.35 2.09 25.32
N ARG A 498 -37.61 1.67 25.42
CA ARG A 498 -38.50 2.12 26.49
C ARG A 498 -38.45 1.12 27.65
N ILE A 499 -38.15 1.60 28.85
CA ILE A 499 -38.21 0.79 30.08
C ILE A 499 -39.51 1.20 30.80
N PRO A 500 -40.55 0.35 30.84
CA PRO A 500 -41.78 0.66 31.54
C PRO A 500 -41.53 0.71 33.03
N GLY A 501 -42.06 1.74 33.74
CA GLY A 501 -42.07 1.77 35.17
C GLY A 501 -42.96 0.66 35.71
N THR A 502 -42.58 0.03 36.81
CA THR A 502 -43.46 -0.84 37.60
C THR A 502 -44.55 0.04 38.21
N TYR A 503 -45.75 -0.01 37.66
CA TYR A 503 -46.91 0.51 38.38
C TYR A 503 -47.12 -0.43 39.54
N GLY A 504 -47.09 0.13 40.77
CA GLY A 504 -47.37 -0.61 41.96
C GLY A 504 -48.72 -1.33 41.85
N PHE A 505 -48.73 -2.56 42.29
CA PHE A 505 -49.96 -3.30 42.51
C PHE A 505 -50.79 -2.52 43.55
N GLN A 506 -51.98 -2.06 43.14
CA GLN A 506 -53.06 -1.79 44.07
C GLN A 506 -53.78 -3.10 44.38
#